data_d23e457aa16fae984b907d8ca79b462e
#
_entry.id   d23e457aa16fae984b907d8ca79b462e
#
_cell.length_a   1.000
_cell.length_b   1.000
_cell.length_c   1.000
_cell.angle_alpha   90.00
_cell.angle_beta   90.00
_cell.angle_gamma   90.00
#
_symmetry.space_group_name_H-M   'P 1'
#
loop_
_entity.id
_entity.type
_entity.pdbx_description
1 polymer ?
#
loop_
_entity_poly.entity_id
_entity_poly.type
_entity_poly.pdbx_seq_one_letter_code
_entity_poly.pdbx_strand_id
1 'polypeptide(L)'
;MNNIIYTVLLFNLLIILFKLFDKYNIDNLQALTVNYATASIFCYYFLLDNKNINQIINQPWINSTFFLGCLFIIIFAIYAHSTQKIGIIFTTLANKMSVIIPVSIALMIYPSEIFDIKKSIALFLAIIAIYLCSNTNKIKFDKKYYWLILSVFFGQGILDVYFNHIVQSFSLKLGYDFFVVLFIISSFCGLLLVLINRIINNVKIKSKNILWGIIFGIPNLFSMIFFVNALNELNSSIVYPLVSIGIVASSALLGNFIYKEKLNLNNWLGISIATLSIYLFM
;
A
#
# COMPACT_ATOMS: atom_id res chain seq x y z
N MET A 1 -12.85 12.84 5.47
CA MET A 1 -13.59 11.63 5.00
C MET A 1 -13.48 11.38 3.51
N ASN A 2 -13.66 12.39 2.63
CA ASN A 2 -13.55 12.21 1.17
C ASN A 2 -12.19 11.63 0.75
N ASN A 3 -11.10 12.07 1.39
CA ASN A 3 -9.75 11.58 1.12
C ASN A 3 -9.61 10.06 1.38
N ILE A 4 -10.26 9.51 2.40
CA ILE A 4 -10.28 8.05 2.65
C ILE A 4 -11.02 7.33 1.51
N ILE A 5 -12.17 7.84 1.07
CA ILE A 5 -12.94 7.23 -0.01
C ILE A 5 -12.14 7.22 -1.31
N TYR A 6 -11.52 8.35 -1.68
CA TYR A 6 -10.66 8.40 -2.87
C TYR A 6 -9.45 7.47 -2.78
N THR A 7 -8.83 7.39 -1.61
CA THR A 7 -7.74 6.43 -1.34
C THR A 7 -8.20 5.00 -1.57
N VAL A 8 -9.33 4.60 -0.98
CA VAL A 8 -9.89 3.24 -1.12
C VAL A 8 -10.23 2.92 -2.58
N LEU A 9 -10.87 3.84 -3.30
CA LEU A 9 -11.22 3.64 -4.71
C LEU A 9 -9.98 3.46 -5.58
N LEU A 10 -8.95 4.31 -5.39
CA LEU A 10 -7.71 4.22 -6.15
C LEU A 10 -6.91 2.96 -5.81
N PHE A 11 -6.82 2.56 -4.54
CA PHE A 11 -6.20 1.29 -4.18
C PHE A 11 -6.94 0.08 -4.78
N ASN A 12 -8.27 0.12 -4.85
CA ASN A 12 -9.02 -0.94 -5.55
C ASN A 12 -8.72 -0.96 -7.05
N LEU A 13 -8.57 0.20 -7.69
CA LEU A 13 -8.12 0.28 -9.07
C LEU A 13 -6.73 -0.36 -9.25
N LEU A 14 -5.80 -0.08 -8.33
CA LEU A 14 -4.46 -0.71 -8.34
C LEU A 14 -4.54 -2.23 -8.19
N ILE A 15 -5.44 -2.76 -7.33
CA ILE A 15 -5.67 -4.21 -7.19
C ILE A 15 -6.19 -4.82 -8.50
N ILE A 16 -7.11 -4.14 -9.18
CA ILE A 16 -7.59 -4.57 -10.50
C ILE A 16 -6.43 -4.62 -11.51
N LEU A 17 -5.61 -3.57 -11.55
CA LEU A 17 -4.43 -3.52 -12.42
C LEU A 17 -3.43 -4.64 -12.10
N PHE A 18 -3.18 -4.96 -10.83
CA PHE A 18 -2.35 -6.12 -10.45
C PHE A 18 -2.92 -7.46 -10.93
N LYS A 19 -4.22 -7.67 -10.87
CA LYS A 19 -4.85 -8.86 -11.49
C LYS A 19 -4.63 -8.91 -13.00
N LEU A 20 -4.64 -7.77 -13.67
CA LEU A 20 -4.33 -7.69 -15.10
C LEU A 20 -2.85 -7.98 -15.37
N PHE A 21 -1.93 -7.64 -14.46
CA PHE A 21 -0.52 -8.01 -14.57
C PHE A 21 -0.35 -9.53 -14.70
N ASP A 22 -1.03 -10.31 -13.83
CA ASP A 22 -1.01 -11.78 -13.93
C ASP A 22 -1.56 -12.25 -15.27
N LYS A 23 -2.73 -11.75 -15.67
CA LYS A 23 -3.39 -12.13 -16.94
C LYS A 23 -2.52 -11.89 -18.17
N TYR A 24 -1.75 -10.80 -18.17
CA TYR A 24 -0.88 -10.43 -19.30
C TYR A 24 0.58 -10.82 -19.11
N ASN A 25 0.92 -11.61 -18.08
CA ASN A 25 2.28 -12.02 -17.74
C ASN A 25 3.26 -10.83 -17.69
N ILE A 26 2.89 -9.80 -16.91
CA ILE A 26 3.71 -8.62 -16.65
C ILE A 26 4.68 -8.93 -15.52
N ASP A 27 5.94 -8.53 -15.70
CA ASP A 27 6.93 -8.58 -14.62
C ASP A 27 6.67 -7.47 -13.62
N ASN A 28 6.29 -7.87 -12.39
CA ASN A 28 5.89 -6.94 -11.33
C ASN A 28 7.03 -5.97 -10.97
N LEU A 29 8.28 -6.44 -10.90
CA LEU A 29 9.40 -5.59 -10.51
C LEU A 29 9.67 -4.51 -11.56
N GLN A 30 9.67 -4.89 -12.86
CA GLN A 30 9.84 -3.94 -13.95
C GLN A 30 8.68 -2.92 -13.99
N ALA A 31 7.44 -3.39 -13.89
CA ALA A 31 6.27 -2.51 -13.92
C ALA A 31 6.24 -1.55 -12.71
N LEU A 32 6.56 -2.02 -11.50
CA LEU A 32 6.62 -1.17 -10.30
C LEU A 32 7.75 -0.14 -10.36
N THR A 33 8.91 -0.50 -10.92
CA THR A 33 10.00 0.46 -11.13
C THR A 33 9.56 1.60 -12.05
N VAL A 34 8.90 1.27 -13.16
CA VAL A 34 8.38 2.27 -14.11
C VAL A 34 7.20 3.07 -13.51
N ASN A 35 6.34 2.43 -12.72
CA ASN A 35 5.28 3.09 -11.97
C ASN A 35 5.83 4.24 -11.11
N TYR A 36 6.87 3.99 -10.33
CA TYR A 36 7.48 5.03 -9.50
C TYR A 36 8.14 6.14 -10.33
N ALA A 37 8.81 5.80 -11.44
CA ALA A 37 9.32 6.80 -12.37
C ALA A 37 8.20 7.68 -12.93
N THR A 38 7.10 7.07 -13.38
CA THR A 38 5.94 7.79 -13.92
C THR A 38 5.29 8.68 -12.87
N ALA A 39 5.08 8.17 -11.66
CA ALA A 39 4.52 8.92 -10.55
C ALA A 39 5.36 10.16 -10.21
N SER A 40 6.69 9.99 -10.14
CA SER A 40 7.61 11.10 -9.87
C SER A 40 7.61 12.13 -10.99
N ILE A 41 7.73 11.70 -12.26
CA ILE A 41 7.73 12.59 -13.42
C ILE A 41 6.42 13.37 -13.50
N PHE A 42 5.28 12.68 -13.35
CA PHE A 42 3.97 13.33 -13.38
C PHE A 42 3.83 14.36 -12.26
N CYS A 43 4.22 13.99 -11.03
CA CYS A 43 4.18 14.90 -9.89
C CYS A 43 5.06 16.14 -10.09
N TYR A 44 6.28 15.96 -10.60
CA TYR A 44 7.21 17.05 -10.87
C TYR A 44 6.70 18.05 -11.94
N TYR A 45 6.17 17.54 -13.05
CA TYR A 45 5.76 18.38 -14.17
C TYR A 45 4.40 19.04 -13.99
N PHE A 46 3.44 18.34 -13.37
CA PHE A 46 2.02 18.74 -13.35
C PHE A 46 1.52 19.24 -12.00
N LEU A 47 2.14 18.82 -10.89
CA LEU A 47 1.66 19.17 -9.55
C LEU A 47 2.61 20.09 -8.79
N LEU A 48 3.92 20.04 -9.08
CA LEU A 48 4.91 20.83 -8.36
C LEU A 48 5.02 22.25 -8.95
N ASP A 49 4.64 23.27 -8.18
CA ASP A 49 4.70 24.68 -8.60
C ASP A 49 6.14 25.20 -8.60
N ASN A 50 6.87 24.97 -7.51
CA ASN A 50 8.25 25.44 -7.34
C ASN A 50 9.25 24.32 -7.65
N LYS A 51 9.90 24.39 -8.82
CA LYS A 51 10.85 23.37 -9.32
C LYS A 51 12.31 23.65 -8.93
N ASN A 52 12.53 24.41 -7.85
CA ASN A 52 13.88 24.71 -7.40
C ASN A 52 14.50 23.51 -6.68
N ILE A 53 15.38 22.79 -7.37
CA ILE A 53 16.05 21.57 -6.87
C ILE A 53 16.82 21.84 -5.56
N ASN A 54 17.48 23.00 -5.44
CA ASN A 54 18.23 23.33 -4.22
C ASN A 54 17.31 23.47 -3.00
N GLN A 55 16.10 23.98 -3.18
CA GLN A 55 15.11 24.03 -2.09
C GLN A 55 14.59 22.66 -1.70
N ILE A 56 14.40 21.77 -2.66
CA ILE A 56 13.94 20.37 -2.42
C ILE A 56 15.01 19.60 -1.65
N ILE A 57 16.28 19.67 -2.07
CA ILE A 57 17.38 18.92 -1.43
C ILE A 57 17.64 19.39 0.01
N ASN A 58 17.39 20.66 0.31
CA ASN A 58 17.58 21.23 1.65
C ASN A 58 16.37 21.04 2.58
N GLN A 59 15.36 20.29 2.18
CA GLN A 59 14.20 20.01 3.03
C GLN A 59 14.58 19.07 4.20
N PRO A 60 14.05 19.33 5.42
CA PRO A 60 14.44 18.57 6.62
C PRO A 60 14.05 17.07 6.56
N TRP A 61 13.07 16.72 5.72
CA TRP A 61 12.59 15.35 5.55
C TRP A 61 13.37 14.54 4.50
N ILE A 62 14.35 15.12 3.78
CA ILE A 62 15.02 14.48 2.63
C ILE A 62 15.69 13.15 2.99
N ASN A 63 16.44 13.12 4.11
CA ASN A 63 17.13 11.90 4.57
C ASN A 63 16.16 10.80 4.95
N SER A 64 15.08 11.17 5.63
CA SER A 64 14.02 10.21 6.00
C SER A 64 13.30 9.67 4.78
N THR A 65 13.04 10.52 3.78
CA THR A 65 12.41 10.11 2.52
C THR A 65 13.33 9.20 1.69
N PHE A 66 14.65 9.40 1.75
CA PHE A 66 15.60 8.51 1.10
C PHE A 66 15.46 7.07 1.64
N PHE A 67 15.48 6.91 2.95
CA PHE A 67 15.32 5.60 3.58
C PHE A 67 13.94 4.99 3.29
N LEU A 68 12.89 5.80 3.35
CA LEU A 68 11.53 5.37 3.03
C LEU A 68 11.41 4.87 1.58
N GLY A 69 11.99 5.59 0.60
CA GLY A 69 11.98 5.20 -0.80
C GLY A 69 12.66 3.86 -1.07
N CYS A 70 13.77 3.58 -0.38
CA CYS A 70 14.42 2.27 -0.42
C CYS A 70 13.53 1.16 0.18
N LEU A 71 12.87 1.44 1.32
CA LEU A 71 11.95 0.49 1.94
C LEU A 71 10.77 0.17 1.03
N PHE A 72 10.21 1.17 0.35
CA PHE A 72 9.08 0.97 -0.56
C PHE A 72 9.35 -0.12 -1.56
N ILE A 73 10.42 -0.02 -2.33
CA ILE A 73 10.70 -1.00 -3.38
C ILE A 73 11.07 -2.37 -2.82
N ILE A 74 11.79 -2.44 -1.69
CA ILE A 74 12.17 -3.71 -1.05
C ILE A 74 10.91 -4.45 -0.59
N ILE A 75 10.02 -3.78 0.14
CA ILE A 75 8.79 -4.40 0.66
C ILE A 75 7.86 -4.79 -0.48
N PHE A 76 7.73 -3.95 -1.52
CA PHE A 76 6.95 -4.32 -2.71
C PHE A 76 7.56 -5.48 -3.50
N ALA A 77 8.89 -5.60 -3.57
CA ALA A 77 9.53 -6.76 -4.18
C ALA A 77 9.26 -8.05 -3.38
N ILE A 78 9.31 -7.98 -2.05
CA ILE A 78 8.93 -9.10 -1.16
C ILE A 78 7.46 -9.45 -1.35
N TYR A 79 6.57 -8.45 -1.40
CA TYR A 79 5.14 -8.64 -1.64
C TYR A 79 4.89 -9.34 -2.99
N ALA A 80 5.52 -8.85 -4.07
CA ALA A 80 5.39 -9.46 -5.39
C ALA A 80 5.90 -10.91 -5.41
N HIS A 81 7.04 -11.20 -4.76
CA HIS A 81 7.56 -12.56 -4.66
C HIS A 81 6.64 -13.47 -3.82
N SER A 82 6.08 -12.95 -2.73
CA SER A 82 5.10 -13.66 -1.90
C SER A 82 3.83 -14.01 -2.68
N THR A 83 3.29 -13.07 -3.48
CA THR A 83 2.09 -13.34 -4.30
C THR A 83 2.30 -14.47 -5.29
N GLN A 84 3.50 -14.58 -5.86
CA GLN A 84 3.86 -15.64 -6.80
C GLN A 84 4.05 -17.02 -6.12
N LYS A 85 4.54 -17.06 -4.87
CA LYS A 85 4.88 -18.32 -4.18
C LYS A 85 3.75 -18.84 -3.28
N ILE A 86 3.02 -17.95 -2.64
CA ILE A 86 1.99 -18.28 -1.65
C ILE A 86 0.58 -18.02 -2.22
N GLY A 87 0.51 -17.12 -3.19
CA GLY A 87 -0.75 -16.64 -3.75
C GLY A 87 -1.21 -15.30 -3.17
N ILE A 88 -2.05 -14.64 -3.97
CA ILE A 88 -2.45 -13.24 -3.72
C ILE A 88 -3.23 -13.08 -2.42
N ILE A 89 -4.06 -14.08 -2.07
CA ILE A 89 -4.97 -14.03 -0.92
C ILE A 89 -4.21 -13.96 0.40
N PHE A 90 -3.29 -14.90 0.64
CA PHE A 90 -2.52 -14.94 1.89
C PHE A 90 -1.56 -13.76 1.99
N THR A 91 -0.97 -13.33 0.87
CA THR A 91 -0.09 -12.17 0.83
C THR A 91 -0.86 -10.88 1.13
N THR A 92 -2.03 -10.69 0.52
CA THR A 92 -2.89 -9.53 0.78
C THR A 92 -3.43 -9.53 2.20
N LEU A 93 -3.81 -10.72 2.73
CA LEU A 93 -4.23 -10.86 4.12
C LEU A 93 -3.12 -10.41 5.08
N ALA A 94 -1.90 -10.93 4.91
CA ALA A 94 -0.75 -10.54 5.74
C ALA A 94 -0.48 -9.03 5.66
N ASN A 95 -0.50 -8.46 4.45
CA ASN A 95 -0.33 -7.03 4.21
C ASN A 95 -1.41 -6.18 4.91
N LYS A 96 -2.68 -6.59 4.86
CA LYS A 96 -3.77 -5.81 5.48
C LYS A 96 -3.87 -6.01 6.99
N MET A 97 -3.51 -7.19 7.49
CA MET A 97 -3.44 -7.43 8.95
C MET A 97 -2.26 -6.68 9.59
N SER A 98 -1.22 -6.29 8.84
CA SER A 98 -0.11 -5.48 9.35
C SER A 98 -0.53 -4.13 9.91
N VAL A 99 -1.76 -3.66 9.60
CA VAL A 99 -2.36 -2.43 10.14
C VAL A 99 -2.32 -2.34 11.67
N ILE A 100 -2.30 -3.48 12.35
CA ILE A 100 -2.17 -3.50 13.82
C ILE A 100 -0.88 -2.82 14.30
N ILE A 101 0.21 -2.92 13.53
CA ILE A 101 1.52 -2.40 13.91
C ILE A 101 1.52 -0.85 13.93
N PRO A 102 1.21 -0.14 12.81
CA PRO A 102 1.19 1.32 12.81
C PRO A 102 0.14 1.90 13.78
N VAL A 103 -1.00 1.25 13.93
CA VAL A 103 -2.05 1.70 14.87
C VAL A 103 -1.58 1.56 16.32
N SER A 104 -1.02 0.41 16.70
CA SER A 104 -0.51 0.20 18.06
C SER A 104 0.61 1.19 18.41
N ILE A 105 1.52 1.42 17.47
CA ILE A 105 2.63 2.38 17.69
C ILE A 105 2.13 3.81 17.72
N ALA A 106 1.15 4.18 16.87
CA ALA A 106 0.55 5.51 16.89
C ALA A 106 -0.09 5.82 18.25
N LEU A 107 -0.87 4.89 18.79
CA LEU A 107 -1.49 5.01 20.12
C LEU A 107 -0.48 5.12 21.27
N MET A 108 0.75 4.58 21.09
CA MET A 108 1.80 4.64 22.11
C MET A 108 2.66 5.90 22.04
N ILE A 109 2.88 6.45 20.84
CA ILE A 109 3.86 7.52 20.61
C ILE A 109 3.22 8.89 20.51
N TYR A 110 2.01 9.00 19.89
CA TYR A 110 1.40 10.30 19.63
C TYR A 110 0.39 10.68 20.72
N PRO A 111 0.63 11.77 21.49
CA PRO A 111 -0.26 12.22 22.57
C PRO A 111 -1.68 12.62 22.08
N SER A 112 -1.81 12.96 20.79
CA SER A 112 -3.09 13.25 20.16
C SER A 112 -3.97 12.02 19.92
N GLU A 113 -3.38 10.82 20.00
CA GLU A 113 -4.04 9.54 19.80
C GLU A 113 -4.54 8.98 21.13
N ILE A 114 -5.79 9.29 21.48
CA ILE A 114 -6.38 8.82 22.74
C ILE A 114 -6.78 7.35 22.60
N PHE A 115 -6.30 6.53 23.52
CA PHE A 115 -6.76 5.15 23.67
C PHE A 115 -8.20 5.15 24.19
N ASP A 116 -9.14 4.71 23.36
CA ASP A 116 -10.55 4.54 23.71
C ASP A 116 -10.94 3.07 23.53
N ILE A 117 -11.77 2.57 24.44
CA ILE A 117 -12.30 1.20 24.38
C ILE A 117 -13.05 0.98 23.06
N LYS A 118 -13.80 1.97 22.56
CA LYS A 118 -14.48 1.88 21.27
C LYS A 118 -13.51 1.64 20.12
N LYS A 119 -12.40 2.40 20.04
CA LYS A 119 -11.36 2.22 19.02
C LYS A 119 -10.69 0.86 19.11
N SER A 120 -10.48 0.35 20.33
CA SER A 120 -9.89 -0.99 20.53
C SER A 120 -10.82 -2.09 20.04
N ILE A 121 -12.11 -2.00 20.34
CA ILE A 121 -13.13 -2.93 19.83
C ILE A 121 -13.21 -2.83 18.30
N ALA A 122 -13.22 -1.60 17.76
CA ALA A 122 -13.24 -1.37 16.31
C ALA A 122 -12.03 -2.00 15.63
N LEU A 123 -10.81 -1.83 16.18
CA LEU A 123 -9.59 -2.44 15.64
C LEU A 123 -9.65 -3.97 15.66
N PHE A 124 -10.13 -4.55 16.75
CA PHE A 124 -10.31 -6.00 16.85
C PHE A 124 -11.30 -6.53 15.81
N LEU A 125 -12.44 -5.85 15.65
CA LEU A 125 -13.42 -6.17 14.61
C LEU A 125 -12.85 -5.98 13.20
N ALA A 126 -12.00 -4.97 12.97
CA ALA A 126 -11.30 -4.75 11.71
C ALA A 126 -10.45 -5.97 11.31
N ILE A 127 -9.69 -6.50 12.25
CA ILE A 127 -8.84 -7.67 12.03
C ILE A 127 -9.68 -8.91 11.71
N ILE A 128 -10.76 -9.14 12.45
CA ILE A 128 -11.70 -10.23 12.18
C ILE A 128 -12.33 -10.07 10.79
N ALA A 129 -12.77 -8.87 10.44
CA ALA A 129 -13.36 -8.57 9.14
C ALA A 129 -12.38 -8.87 7.99
N ILE A 130 -11.13 -8.40 8.10
CA ILE A 130 -10.08 -8.66 7.11
C ILE A 130 -9.85 -10.17 6.94
N TYR A 131 -9.73 -10.90 8.05
CA TYR A 131 -9.56 -12.34 8.04
C TYR A 131 -10.73 -13.06 7.33
N LEU A 132 -11.97 -12.74 7.70
CA LEU A 132 -13.17 -13.37 7.13
C LEU A 132 -13.35 -13.02 5.65
N CYS A 133 -13.13 -11.77 5.25
CA CYS A 133 -13.20 -11.34 3.84
C CYS A 133 -12.16 -12.06 2.96
N SER A 134 -10.99 -12.37 3.52
CA SER A 134 -9.88 -12.99 2.79
C SER A 134 -9.93 -14.53 2.80
N ASN A 135 -10.84 -15.13 3.58
CA ASN A 135 -10.90 -16.57 3.74
C ASN A 135 -11.54 -17.24 2.51
N THR A 136 -10.73 -17.91 1.72
CA THR A 136 -11.16 -18.74 0.59
C THR A 136 -10.72 -20.19 0.79
N ASN A 137 -11.65 -21.14 0.67
CA ASN A 137 -11.50 -22.55 1.04
C ASN A 137 -10.54 -23.37 0.15
N LYS A 138 -9.66 -22.79 -0.68
CA LYS A 138 -9.04 -23.56 -1.78
C LYS A 138 -7.51 -23.54 -1.90
N ILE A 139 -6.74 -22.90 -1.04
CA ILE A 139 -5.30 -22.76 -1.32
C ILE A 139 -4.44 -23.46 -0.26
N LYS A 140 -3.77 -24.54 -0.66
CA LYS A 140 -2.64 -25.14 0.07
C LYS A 140 -1.35 -24.57 -0.53
N PHE A 141 -0.52 -23.93 0.28
CA PHE A 141 0.84 -23.55 -0.11
C PHE A 141 1.89 -24.33 0.70
N ASP A 142 3.11 -24.41 0.16
CA ASP A 142 4.21 -25.13 0.80
C ASP A 142 4.66 -24.39 2.08
N LYS A 143 4.73 -25.11 3.19
CA LYS A 143 5.11 -24.59 4.51
C LYS A 143 6.47 -23.88 4.53
N LYS A 144 7.37 -24.21 3.62
CA LYS A 144 8.69 -23.56 3.49
C LYS A 144 8.60 -22.05 3.18
N TYR A 145 7.45 -21.56 2.72
CA TYR A 145 7.25 -20.14 2.38
C TYR A 145 6.55 -19.33 3.50
N TYR A 146 6.32 -19.89 4.70
CA TYR A 146 5.74 -19.14 5.82
C TYR A 146 6.50 -17.86 6.16
N TRP A 147 7.82 -17.88 6.00
CA TRP A 147 8.65 -16.69 6.24
C TRP A 147 8.27 -15.50 5.35
N LEU A 148 7.76 -15.74 4.14
CA LEU A 148 7.28 -14.66 3.25
C LEU A 148 6.05 -13.97 3.83
N ILE A 149 5.12 -14.71 4.46
CA ILE A 149 3.94 -14.14 5.12
C ILE A 149 4.39 -13.20 6.24
N LEU A 150 5.33 -13.66 7.07
CA LEU A 150 5.87 -12.86 8.17
C LEU A 150 6.64 -11.63 7.64
N SER A 151 7.43 -11.81 6.59
CA SER A 151 8.16 -10.69 5.96
C SER A 151 7.23 -9.64 5.38
N VAL A 152 6.12 -10.04 4.76
CA VAL A 152 5.10 -9.09 4.27
C VAL A 152 4.41 -8.40 5.43
N PHE A 153 4.00 -9.14 6.47
CA PHE A 153 3.32 -8.58 7.64
C PHE A 153 4.19 -7.55 8.38
N PHE A 154 5.38 -7.95 8.79
CA PHE A 154 6.28 -7.05 9.53
C PHE A 154 6.87 -5.97 8.61
N GLY A 155 7.25 -6.31 7.38
CA GLY A 155 7.79 -5.36 6.43
C GLY A 155 6.81 -4.23 6.11
N GLN A 156 5.56 -4.56 5.79
CA GLN A 156 4.52 -3.56 5.58
C GLN A 156 4.25 -2.74 6.84
N GLY A 157 4.16 -3.40 8.00
CA GLY A 157 3.94 -2.69 9.27
C GLY A 157 5.05 -1.69 9.59
N ILE A 158 6.32 -2.07 9.42
CA ILE A 158 7.47 -1.17 9.62
C ILE A 158 7.43 0.00 8.61
N LEU A 159 7.13 -0.30 7.35
CA LEU A 159 6.99 0.73 6.32
C LEU A 159 5.91 1.74 6.70
N ASP A 160 4.74 1.27 7.11
CA ASP A 160 3.61 2.12 7.48
C ASP A 160 3.90 2.97 8.73
N VAL A 161 4.58 2.41 9.74
CA VAL A 161 5.03 3.15 10.93
C VAL A 161 5.99 4.27 10.52
N TYR A 162 6.99 3.95 9.73
CA TYR A 162 7.99 4.93 9.32
C TYR A 162 7.39 6.01 8.41
N PHE A 163 6.52 5.61 7.50
CA PHE A 163 5.76 6.54 6.67
C PHE A 163 4.89 7.49 7.53
N ASN A 164 4.13 6.94 8.48
CA ASN A 164 3.32 7.73 9.39
C ASN A 164 4.17 8.69 10.23
N HIS A 165 5.34 8.23 10.72
CA HIS A 165 6.25 9.09 11.46
C HIS A 165 6.70 10.30 10.62
N ILE A 166 7.05 10.13 9.36
CA ILE A 166 7.41 11.23 8.46
C ILE A 166 6.22 12.17 8.29
N VAL A 167 5.03 11.65 7.99
CA VAL A 167 3.83 12.49 7.80
C VAL A 167 3.53 13.30 9.06
N GLN A 168 3.54 12.70 10.23
CA GLN A 168 3.25 13.41 11.49
C GLN A 168 4.33 14.42 11.88
N SER A 169 5.61 14.07 11.66
CA SER A 169 6.74 14.95 12.03
C SER A 169 6.86 16.17 11.10
N PHE A 170 6.46 16.05 9.83
CA PHE A 170 6.67 17.08 8.80
C PHE A 170 5.38 17.52 8.11
N SER A 171 4.19 17.21 8.64
CA SER A 171 2.87 17.39 8.01
C SER A 171 2.68 18.80 7.37
N LEU A 172 3.07 19.85 8.06
CA LEU A 172 2.98 21.23 7.56
C LEU A 172 4.00 21.59 6.47
N LYS A 173 4.98 20.70 6.21
CA LYS A 173 6.09 20.90 5.26
C LYS A 173 6.08 19.89 4.11
N LEU A 174 5.19 18.89 4.13
CA LEU A 174 5.09 17.91 3.07
C LEU A 174 4.23 18.44 1.94
N GLY A 175 4.89 18.82 0.85
CA GLY A 175 4.27 19.21 -0.40
C GLY A 175 4.39 18.10 -1.46
N TYR A 176 4.12 18.45 -2.70
CA TYR A 176 4.30 17.56 -3.84
C TYR A 176 5.78 17.18 -4.07
N ASP A 177 6.70 18.02 -3.63
CA ASP A 177 8.14 17.76 -3.60
C ASP A 177 8.52 16.48 -2.85
N PHE A 178 7.85 16.19 -1.72
CA PHE A 178 8.01 14.94 -1.00
C PHE A 178 7.71 13.72 -1.87
N PHE A 179 6.59 13.72 -2.61
CA PHE A 179 6.22 12.61 -3.49
C PHE A 179 7.19 12.46 -4.66
N VAL A 180 7.66 13.59 -5.22
CA VAL A 180 8.69 13.56 -6.28
C VAL A 180 9.92 12.82 -5.80
N VAL A 181 10.47 13.19 -4.63
CA VAL A 181 11.67 12.58 -4.06
C VAL A 181 11.44 11.12 -3.69
N LEU A 182 10.34 10.82 -3.00
CA LEU A 182 9.99 9.45 -2.60
C LEU A 182 9.98 8.51 -3.80
N PHE A 183 9.28 8.89 -4.85
CA PHE A 183 9.12 8.03 -6.03
C PHE A 183 10.36 7.99 -6.93
N ILE A 184 11.15 9.07 -6.99
CA ILE A 184 12.45 9.04 -7.69
C ILE A 184 13.39 8.02 -7.03
N ILE A 185 13.50 8.04 -5.70
CA ILE A 185 14.36 7.13 -4.96
C ILE A 185 13.87 5.70 -5.12
N SER A 186 12.56 5.46 -4.96
CA SER A 186 11.98 4.13 -5.14
C SER A 186 12.21 3.60 -6.57
N SER A 187 12.09 4.46 -7.58
CA SER A 187 12.37 4.10 -8.98
C SER A 187 13.84 3.77 -9.21
N PHE A 188 14.75 4.57 -8.66
CA PHE A 188 16.18 4.35 -8.79
C PHE A 188 16.61 3.02 -8.14
N CYS A 189 16.17 2.77 -6.91
CA CYS A 189 16.43 1.49 -6.24
C CYS A 189 15.78 0.31 -7.00
N GLY A 190 14.56 0.51 -7.53
CA GLY A 190 13.89 -0.47 -8.37
C GLY A 190 14.66 -0.78 -9.65
N LEU A 191 15.21 0.24 -10.30
CA LEU A 191 16.05 0.06 -11.48
C LEU A 191 17.31 -0.78 -11.17
N LEU A 192 17.96 -0.52 -10.04
CA LEU A 192 19.09 -1.34 -9.60
C LEU A 192 18.69 -2.80 -9.42
N LEU A 193 17.55 -3.08 -8.77
CA LEU A 193 17.05 -4.44 -8.62
C LEU A 193 16.69 -5.10 -9.96
N VAL A 194 16.10 -4.37 -10.91
CA VAL A 194 15.81 -4.86 -12.26
C VAL A 194 17.11 -5.21 -13.00
N LEU A 195 18.13 -4.36 -12.90
CA LEU A 195 19.44 -4.60 -13.53
C LEU A 195 20.13 -5.82 -12.90
N ILE A 196 20.12 -5.95 -11.58
CA ILE A 196 20.67 -7.12 -10.88
C ILE A 196 19.94 -8.39 -11.33
N ASN A 197 18.60 -8.38 -11.37
CA ASN A 197 17.80 -9.52 -11.82
C ASN A 197 18.07 -9.88 -13.30
N ARG A 198 18.31 -8.87 -14.14
CA ARG A 198 18.71 -9.08 -15.53
C ARG A 198 20.07 -9.78 -15.65
N ILE A 199 21.06 -9.37 -14.83
CA ILE A 199 22.40 -9.93 -14.86
C ILE A 199 22.42 -11.36 -14.31
N ILE A 200 21.78 -11.59 -13.15
CA ILE A 200 21.81 -12.88 -12.46
C ILE A 200 20.90 -13.91 -13.14
N ASN A 201 19.67 -13.52 -13.50
CA ASN A 201 18.62 -14.43 -13.95
C ASN A 201 18.31 -14.30 -15.46
N ASN A 202 19.09 -13.51 -16.21
CA ASN A 202 18.90 -13.26 -17.66
C ASN A 202 17.46 -12.77 -18.02
N VAL A 203 16.80 -12.05 -17.10
CA VAL A 203 15.44 -11.55 -17.33
C VAL A 203 15.48 -10.38 -18.32
N LYS A 204 14.74 -10.51 -19.44
CA LYS A 204 14.67 -9.46 -20.47
C LYS A 204 13.70 -8.35 -20.04
N ILE A 205 14.07 -7.10 -20.30
CA ILE A 205 13.16 -5.95 -20.17
C ILE A 205 12.18 -5.99 -21.35
N LYS A 206 10.88 -5.90 -21.05
CA LYS A 206 9.81 -5.97 -22.07
C LYS A 206 9.05 -4.65 -22.12
N SER A 207 8.81 -4.14 -23.32
CA SER A 207 8.07 -2.87 -23.54
C SER A 207 6.67 -2.90 -22.93
N LYS A 208 6.01 -4.07 -22.90
CA LYS A 208 4.71 -4.21 -22.26
C LYS A 208 4.74 -3.92 -20.74
N ASN A 209 5.83 -4.27 -20.05
CA ASN A 209 5.98 -4.01 -18.62
C ASN A 209 6.14 -2.50 -18.36
N ILE A 210 6.81 -1.79 -19.28
CA ILE A 210 6.92 -0.33 -19.24
C ILE A 210 5.55 0.32 -19.40
N LEU A 211 4.77 -0.09 -20.40
CA LEU A 211 3.43 0.46 -20.64
C LEU A 211 2.52 0.28 -19.41
N TRP A 212 2.49 -0.93 -18.84
CA TRP A 212 1.68 -1.20 -17.65
C TRP A 212 2.17 -0.44 -16.41
N GLY A 213 3.48 -0.22 -16.28
CA GLY A 213 4.04 0.63 -15.22
C GLY A 213 3.57 2.09 -15.35
N ILE A 214 3.52 2.63 -16.58
CA ILE A 214 3.00 3.99 -16.84
C ILE A 214 1.51 4.09 -16.45
N ILE A 215 0.69 3.11 -16.88
CA ILE A 215 -0.74 3.09 -16.55
C ILE A 215 -0.97 3.01 -15.03
N PHE A 216 -0.14 2.25 -14.33
CA PHE A 216 -0.24 2.07 -12.88
C PHE A 216 0.23 3.32 -12.10
N GLY A 217 1.19 4.09 -12.65
CA GLY A 217 1.89 5.17 -11.94
C GLY A 217 1.00 6.32 -11.50
N ILE A 218 0.08 6.76 -12.36
CA ILE A 218 -0.79 7.90 -12.06
C ILE A 218 -1.79 7.58 -10.94
N PRO A 219 -2.56 6.47 -11.00
CA PRO A 219 -3.43 6.08 -9.89
C PRO A 219 -2.68 5.86 -8.57
N ASN A 220 -1.46 5.31 -8.64
CA ASN A 220 -0.63 5.10 -7.45
C ASN A 220 -0.23 6.42 -6.79
N LEU A 221 0.23 7.42 -7.57
CA LEU A 221 0.53 8.75 -7.06
C LEU A 221 -0.66 9.38 -6.33
N PHE A 222 -1.82 9.44 -6.99
CA PHE A 222 -3.00 10.04 -6.40
C PHE A 222 -3.51 9.27 -5.17
N SER A 223 -3.39 7.94 -5.14
CA SER A 223 -3.75 7.16 -3.95
C SER A 223 -2.92 7.55 -2.74
N MET A 224 -1.63 7.81 -2.93
CA MET A 224 -0.72 8.25 -1.87
C MET A 224 -0.99 9.70 -1.44
N ILE A 225 -1.27 10.61 -2.38
CA ILE A 225 -1.63 11.99 -2.06
C ILE A 225 -2.89 12.04 -1.19
N PHE A 226 -3.96 11.34 -1.59
CA PHE A 226 -5.19 11.31 -0.80
C PHE A 226 -4.99 10.59 0.55
N PHE A 227 -4.13 9.57 0.61
CA PHE A 227 -3.79 8.91 1.87
C PHE A 227 -3.07 9.84 2.84
N VAL A 228 -2.06 10.59 2.38
CA VAL A 228 -1.37 11.61 3.21
C VAL A 228 -2.33 12.71 3.66
N ASN A 229 -3.20 13.20 2.76
CA ASN A 229 -4.22 14.18 3.12
C ASN A 229 -5.18 13.63 4.20
N ALA A 230 -5.56 12.35 4.13
CA ALA A 230 -6.36 11.72 5.17
C ALA A 230 -5.61 11.65 6.52
N LEU A 231 -4.31 11.33 6.52
CA LEU A 231 -3.46 11.33 7.73
C LEU A 231 -3.24 12.73 8.32
N ASN A 232 -3.31 13.78 7.51
CA ASN A 232 -3.25 15.16 7.97
C ASN A 232 -4.59 15.65 8.56
N GLU A 233 -5.73 15.09 8.12
CA GLU A 233 -7.06 15.46 8.59
C GLU A 233 -7.52 14.65 9.82
N LEU A 234 -7.09 13.41 9.95
CA LEU A 234 -7.57 12.46 10.95
C LEU A 234 -6.41 11.70 11.58
N ASN A 235 -6.65 11.21 12.79
CA ASN A 235 -5.69 10.40 13.54
C ASN A 235 -5.30 9.13 12.78
N SER A 236 -4.03 8.75 12.83
CA SER A 236 -3.50 7.57 12.16
C SER A 236 -4.18 6.29 12.62
N SER A 237 -4.53 6.20 13.92
CA SER A 237 -5.26 5.07 14.51
C SER A 237 -6.65 4.86 13.89
N ILE A 238 -7.19 5.87 13.21
CA ILE A 238 -8.45 5.81 12.48
C ILE A 238 -8.22 5.57 10.99
N VAL A 239 -7.29 6.32 10.36
CA VAL A 239 -7.08 6.28 8.91
C VAL A 239 -6.60 4.91 8.44
N TYR A 240 -5.59 4.33 9.07
CA TYR A 240 -5.05 3.04 8.67
C TYR A 240 -6.07 1.91 8.69
N PRO A 241 -6.87 1.70 9.77
CA PRO A 241 -7.91 0.68 9.78
C PRO A 241 -9.01 0.96 8.76
N LEU A 242 -9.50 2.21 8.66
CA LEU A 242 -10.59 2.55 7.75
C LEU A 242 -10.21 2.30 6.28
N VAL A 243 -9.00 2.69 5.88
CA VAL A 243 -8.50 2.42 4.52
C VAL A 243 -8.34 0.93 4.30
N SER A 244 -7.75 0.18 5.25
CA SER A 244 -7.52 -1.26 5.11
C SER A 244 -8.82 -2.05 5.01
N ILE A 245 -9.78 -1.77 5.89
CA ILE A 245 -11.11 -2.40 5.86
C ILE A 245 -11.85 -2.01 4.59
N GLY A 246 -11.82 -0.73 4.23
CA GLY A 246 -12.45 -0.21 3.02
C GLY A 246 -11.94 -0.92 1.77
N ILE A 247 -10.61 -1.09 1.64
CA ILE A 247 -9.99 -1.82 0.53
C ILE A 247 -10.44 -3.29 0.50
N VAL A 248 -10.39 -3.98 1.65
CA VAL A 248 -10.72 -5.41 1.71
C VAL A 248 -12.20 -5.64 1.41
N ALA A 249 -13.10 -4.90 2.04
CA ALA A 249 -14.54 -5.05 1.84
C ALA A 249 -14.94 -4.72 0.37
N SER A 250 -14.44 -3.61 -0.15
CA SER A 250 -14.76 -3.22 -1.53
C SER A 250 -14.08 -4.13 -2.58
N SER A 251 -12.86 -4.64 -2.33
CA SER A 251 -12.22 -5.60 -3.22
C SER A 251 -12.98 -6.93 -3.29
N ALA A 252 -13.56 -7.39 -2.17
CA ALA A 252 -14.42 -8.57 -2.14
C ALA A 252 -15.68 -8.35 -3.00
N LEU A 253 -16.34 -7.19 -2.85
CA LEU A 253 -17.50 -6.83 -3.69
C LEU A 253 -17.13 -6.74 -5.17
N LEU A 254 -16.02 -6.08 -5.51
CA LEU A 254 -15.51 -6.00 -6.89
C LEU A 254 -15.19 -7.38 -7.46
N GLY A 255 -14.62 -8.29 -6.67
CA GLY A 255 -14.39 -9.68 -7.02
C GLY A 255 -15.67 -10.38 -7.45
N ASN A 256 -16.75 -10.17 -6.69
CA ASN A 256 -18.06 -10.72 -7.02
C ASN A 256 -18.66 -10.10 -8.29
N PHE A 257 -18.70 -8.76 -8.39
CA PHE A 257 -19.35 -8.07 -9.50
C PHE A 257 -18.60 -8.17 -10.83
N ILE A 258 -17.26 -7.96 -10.80
CA ILE A 258 -16.43 -7.90 -12.02
C ILE A 258 -15.98 -9.30 -12.45
N TYR A 259 -15.54 -10.12 -11.49
CA TYR A 259 -14.95 -11.43 -11.79
C TYR A 259 -15.93 -12.59 -11.57
N LYS A 260 -17.19 -12.30 -11.15
CA LYS A 260 -18.23 -13.28 -10.84
C LYS A 260 -17.77 -14.35 -9.83
N GLU A 261 -16.86 -13.98 -8.96
CA GLU A 261 -16.40 -14.82 -7.86
C GLU A 261 -17.53 -14.95 -6.82
N LYS A 262 -17.96 -16.18 -6.54
CA LYS A 262 -19.02 -16.40 -5.54
C LYS A 262 -18.49 -16.10 -4.14
N LEU A 263 -19.02 -15.06 -3.50
CA LEU A 263 -18.76 -14.79 -2.10
C LEU A 263 -19.38 -15.91 -1.24
N ASN A 264 -18.58 -16.46 -0.35
CA ASN A 264 -19.05 -17.42 0.65
C ASN A 264 -19.67 -16.69 1.85
N LEU A 265 -20.30 -17.44 2.76
CA LEU A 265 -20.91 -16.87 3.97
C LEU A 265 -19.90 -16.08 4.82
N ASN A 266 -18.65 -16.58 4.91
CA ASN A 266 -17.60 -15.89 5.67
C ASN A 266 -17.24 -14.52 5.07
N ASN A 267 -17.23 -14.40 3.73
CA ASN A 267 -16.97 -13.11 3.08
C ASN A 267 -18.10 -12.10 3.40
N TRP A 268 -19.37 -12.53 3.35
CA TRP A 268 -20.50 -11.67 3.72
C TRP A 268 -20.47 -11.26 5.18
N LEU A 269 -20.18 -12.19 6.10
CA LEU A 269 -19.99 -11.89 7.52
C LEU A 269 -18.81 -10.91 7.71
N GLY A 270 -17.70 -11.11 6.99
CA GLY A 270 -16.57 -10.20 7.02
C GLY A 270 -16.93 -8.79 6.58
N ILE A 271 -17.70 -8.63 5.49
CA ILE A 271 -18.17 -7.31 5.02
C ILE A 271 -19.08 -6.65 6.06
N SER A 272 -19.99 -7.42 6.68
CA SER A 272 -20.90 -6.90 7.73
C SER A 272 -20.12 -6.44 8.97
N ILE A 273 -19.13 -7.21 9.43
CA ILE A 273 -18.25 -6.84 10.54
C ILE A 273 -17.39 -5.63 10.18
N ALA A 274 -16.90 -5.54 8.91
CA ALA A 274 -16.17 -4.38 8.41
C ALA A 274 -16.99 -3.09 8.52
N THR A 275 -18.27 -3.12 8.10
CA THR A 275 -19.16 -1.94 8.21
C THR A 275 -19.40 -1.55 9.64
N LEU A 276 -19.58 -2.52 10.55
CA LEU A 276 -19.72 -2.26 11.99
C LEU A 276 -18.44 -1.64 12.58
N SER A 277 -17.28 -2.16 12.20
CA SER A 277 -15.98 -1.60 12.62
C SER A 277 -15.78 -0.17 12.16
N ILE A 278 -16.12 0.15 10.90
CA ILE A 278 -16.07 1.52 10.37
C ILE A 278 -16.98 2.45 11.20
N TYR A 279 -18.20 2.01 11.50
CA TYR A 279 -19.14 2.80 12.32
C TYR A 279 -18.60 3.09 13.73
N LEU A 280 -17.90 2.13 14.34
CA LEU A 280 -17.30 2.34 15.67
C LEU A 280 -16.07 3.26 15.67
N PHE A 281 -15.36 3.39 14.53
CA PHE A 281 -14.25 4.35 14.38
C PHE A 281 -14.75 5.80 14.21
N MET A 282 -15.97 5.98 13.75
CA MET A 282 -16.66 7.28 13.64
C MET A 282 -17.30 7.71 14.96
#